data_8dcd4ccfd2acf673fc673155fa44c65c
#
_entry.id   8dcd4ccfd2acf673fc673155fa44c65c
#
_cell.length_a   1.000
_cell.length_b   1.000
_cell.length_c   1.000
_cell.angle_alpha   90.00
_cell.angle_beta   90.00
_cell.angle_gamma   90.00
#
_symmetry.space_group_name_H-M   'P 1'
#
loop_
_entity.id
_entity.type
_entity.pdbx_description
1 polymer ?
#
loop_
_entity_poly.entity_id
_entity_poly.type
_entity_poly.pdbx_seq_one_letter_code
_entity_poly.pdbx_strand_id
1 'polypeptide(L)'
;MRKLKVILKIGKGDKSMKLIMRADDLGFSEAVNLGIYKAVKEGVITSVGMMTNMEHANHGYELVKDFDIALGQHTNICAGRPLTDPKLIPSLVQENGEFCSSRELGKWIGENG
;
A
#
# COMPACT_ATOMS: atom_id res chain seq x y z
N MET A 1 14.74 -5.47 -20.54
CA MET A 1 14.06 -6.25 -19.48
C MET A 1 12.76 -6.83 -20.01
N ARG A 2 12.53 -8.13 -19.89
CA ARG A 2 11.31 -8.77 -20.41
C ARG A 2 10.16 -8.48 -19.45
N LYS A 3 9.09 -7.82 -19.94
CA LYS A 3 7.81 -7.71 -19.25
C LYS A 3 7.27 -9.11 -19.00
N LEU A 4 7.25 -9.54 -17.75
CA LEU A 4 6.58 -10.78 -17.37
C LEU A 4 5.07 -10.51 -17.37
N LYS A 5 4.43 -10.61 -18.55
CA LYS A 5 2.98 -10.73 -18.61
C LYS A 5 2.63 -12.10 -18.04
N VAL A 6 2.18 -12.16 -16.80
CA VAL A 6 1.61 -13.40 -16.25
C VAL A 6 0.29 -13.64 -16.97
N ILE A 7 0.35 -14.42 -18.05
CA ILE A 7 -0.83 -14.93 -18.75
C ILE A 7 -1.09 -16.31 -18.19
N LEU A 8 -1.98 -16.42 -17.22
CA LEU A 8 -2.50 -17.70 -16.79
C LEU A 8 -3.46 -18.23 -17.87
N LYS A 9 -3.04 -19.24 -18.63
CA LYS A 9 -3.92 -19.99 -19.52
C LYS A 9 -4.71 -21.00 -18.66
N ILE A 10 -5.95 -20.69 -18.36
CA ILE A 10 -6.87 -21.57 -17.66
C ILE A 10 -7.86 -22.10 -18.69
N GLY A 11 -7.77 -23.40 -19.03
CA GLY A 11 -8.77 -24.13 -19.81
C GLY A 11 -8.47 -24.26 -21.30
N LYS A 12 -9.15 -25.25 -21.93
CA LYS A 12 -9.15 -25.48 -23.39
C LYS A 12 -10.06 -24.44 -24.05
N GLY A 13 -9.47 -23.35 -24.57
CA GLY A 13 -10.17 -22.30 -25.29
C GLY A 13 -9.39 -20.97 -25.23
N ASP A 14 -9.52 -20.16 -26.25
CA ASP A 14 -8.73 -18.96 -26.49
C ASP A 14 -9.13 -17.75 -25.61
N LYS A 15 -9.41 -17.98 -24.30
CA LYS A 15 -9.68 -16.92 -23.34
C LYS A 15 -8.44 -16.68 -22.49
N SER A 16 -7.65 -15.67 -22.87
CA SER A 16 -6.56 -15.17 -22.02
C SER A 16 -7.14 -14.39 -20.83
N MET A 17 -6.89 -14.87 -19.61
CA MET A 17 -7.20 -14.11 -18.39
C MET A 17 -6.05 -13.17 -18.09
N LYS A 18 -6.36 -11.90 -17.81
CA LYS A 18 -5.39 -10.91 -17.32
C LYS A 18 -5.50 -10.88 -15.78
N LEU A 19 -4.38 -11.05 -15.10
CA LEU A 19 -4.29 -10.99 -13.64
C LEU A 19 -3.45 -9.77 -13.25
N ILE A 20 -3.97 -8.95 -12.33
CA ILE A 20 -3.23 -7.90 -11.65
C ILE A 20 -2.99 -8.38 -10.22
N MET A 21 -1.72 -8.52 -9.86
CA MET A 21 -1.30 -8.81 -8.49
C MET A 21 -0.76 -7.53 -7.86
N ARG A 22 -1.35 -7.14 -6.74
CA ARG A 22 -1.00 -5.91 -6.02
C ARG A 22 -0.39 -6.25 -4.66
N ALA A 23 0.67 -5.54 -4.29
CA ALA A 23 1.19 -5.47 -2.94
C ALA A 23 0.84 -4.10 -2.35
N ASP A 24 0.28 -4.07 -1.16
CA ASP A 24 -0.03 -2.85 -0.42
C ASP A 24 0.98 -2.63 0.72
N ASP A 25 0.86 -1.48 1.39
CA ASP A 25 1.62 -1.08 2.58
C ASP A 25 3.12 -0.78 2.35
N LEU A 26 3.53 -0.44 1.10
CA LEU A 26 4.89 0.05 0.89
C LEU A 26 5.11 1.34 1.71
N GLY A 27 6.14 1.36 2.51
CA GLY A 27 6.45 2.47 3.43
C GLY A 27 6.10 2.19 4.88
N PHE A 28 5.33 1.14 5.17
CA PHE A 28 4.90 0.82 6.54
C PHE A 28 6.08 0.53 7.48
N SER A 29 7.03 -0.30 7.03
CA SER A 29 8.28 -0.59 7.73
C SER A 29 9.35 -1.07 6.75
N GLU A 30 10.61 -1.10 7.18
CA GLU A 30 11.70 -1.67 6.35
C GLU A 30 11.45 -3.13 6.00
N ALA A 31 10.96 -3.92 6.95
CA ALA A 31 10.68 -5.34 6.73
C ALA A 31 9.59 -5.54 5.66
N VAL A 32 8.51 -4.75 5.71
CA VAL A 32 7.46 -4.75 4.69
C VAL A 32 8.01 -4.32 3.35
N ASN A 33 8.81 -3.25 3.30
CA ASN A 33 9.44 -2.75 2.07
C ASN A 33 10.32 -3.81 1.40
N LEU A 34 11.15 -4.51 2.18
CA LEU A 34 12.01 -5.59 1.66
C LEU A 34 11.18 -6.79 1.16
N GLY A 35 10.09 -7.13 1.85
CA GLY A 35 9.14 -8.16 1.41
C GLY A 35 8.50 -7.81 0.07
N ILE A 36 8.02 -6.58 -0.08
CA ILE A 36 7.42 -6.07 -1.33
C ILE A 36 8.46 -6.03 -2.44
N TYR A 37 9.67 -5.50 -2.17
CA TYR A 37 10.77 -5.49 -3.13
C TYR A 37 11.07 -6.90 -3.67
N LYS A 38 11.17 -7.89 -2.78
CA LYS A 38 11.41 -9.27 -3.18
C LYS A 38 10.26 -9.82 -4.03
N ALA A 39 9.03 -9.55 -3.65
CA ALA A 39 7.84 -9.99 -4.39
C ALA A 39 7.74 -9.34 -5.78
N VAL A 40 8.15 -8.07 -5.93
CA VAL A 40 8.25 -7.37 -7.22
C VAL A 40 9.38 -7.95 -8.06
N LYS A 41 10.55 -8.16 -7.46
CA LYS A 41 11.76 -8.59 -8.18
C LYS A 41 11.69 -10.04 -8.66
N GLU A 42 11.19 -10.94 -7.84
CA GLU A 42 11.22 -12.38 -8.06
C GLU A 42 9.84 -12.98 -8.36
N GLY A 43 8.78 -12.25 -8.10
CA GLY A 43 7.41 -12.73 -8.17
C GLY A 43 6.60 -12.14 -9.31
N VAL A 44 5.31 -12.06 -9.07
CA VAL A 44 4.28 -11.69 -10.06
C VAL A 44 3.62 -10.35 -9.76
N ILE A 45 4.15 -9.57 -8.81
CA ILE A 45 3.59 -8.27 -8.44
C ILE A 45 3.84 -7.28 -9.57
N THR A 46 2.76 -6.67 -10.05
CA THR A 46 2.76 -5.67 -11.11
C THR A 46 2.20 -4.32 -10.69
N SER A 47 1.67 -4.25 -9.47
CA SER A 47 1.11 -3.03 -8.86
C SER A 47 1.53 -2.94 -7.39
N VAL A 48 1.85 -1.75 -6.93
CA VAL A 48 2.25 -1.51 -5.53
C VAL A 48 1.52 -0.28 -5.01
N GLY A 49 0.96 -0.40 -3.81
CA GLY A 49 0.35 0.69 -3.06
C GLY A 49 1.30 1.23 -2.00
N MET A 50 1.62 2.53 -2.08
CA MET A 50 2.54 3.20 -1.19
C MET A 50 1.81 4.06 -0.18
N MET A 51 2.13 3.90 1.11
CA MET A 51 1.64 4.72 2.22
C MET A 51 2.58 5.91 2.40
N THR A 52 2.25 7.03 1.77
CA THR A 52 3.13 8.21 1.65
C THR A 52 3.37 8.97 2.95
N ASN A 53 2.53 8.76 3.96
CA ASN A 53 2.68 9.37 5.29
C ASN A 53 3.56 8.57 6.25
N MET A 54 3.99 7.38 5.87
CA MET A 54 4.76 6.50 6.76
C MET A 54 6.25 6.85 6.73
N GLU A 55 6.94 6.63 7.85
CA GLU A 55 8.35 6.97 8.05
C GLU A 55 9.27 6.31 7.03
N HIS A 56 8.98 5.07 6.64
CA HIS A 56 9.79 4.30 5.69
C HIS A 56 9.34 4.45 4.23
N ALA A 57 8.48 5.43 3.91
CA ALA A 57 7.97 5.63 2.56
C ALA A 57 9.08 5.85 1.53
N ASN A 58 10.04 6.73 1.83
CA ASN A 58 11.18 7.00 0.94
C ASN A 58 12.05 5.76 0.73
N HIS A 59 12.34 5.01 1.79
CA HIS A 59 13.09 3.75 1.70
C HIS A 59 12.35 2.76 0.77
N GLY A 60 11.04 2.61 0.93
CA GLY A 60 10.24 1.75 0.06
C GLY A 60 10.27 2.18 -1.40
N TYR A 61 10.11 3.49 -1.66
CA TYR A 61 10.18 4.05 -3.00
C TYR A 61 11.51 3.76 -3.70
N GLU A 62 12.63 4.00 -3.02
CA GLU A 62 13.97 3.76 -3.57
C GLU A 62 14.18 2.30 -3.98
N LEU A 63 13.59 1.35 -3.25
CA LEU A 63 13.69 -0.07 -3.58
C LEU A 63 12.93 -0.46 -4.85
N VAL A 64 11.84 0.24 -5.18
CA VAL A 64 10.95 -0.21 -6.27
C VAL A 64 10.91 0.71 -7.49
N LYS A 65 11.45 1.93 -7.43
CA LYS A 65 11.34 2.98 -8.46
C LYS A 65 11.80 2.57 -9.86
N ASP A 66 12.75 1.64 -9.96
CA ASP A 66 13.33 1.22 -11.25
C ASP A 66 12.63 -0.01 -11.86
N PHE A 67 11.60 -0.53 -11.21
CA PHE A 67 10.81 -1.64 -11.75
C PHE A 67 9.65 -1.13 -12.63
N ASP A 68 9.33 -1.90 -13.67
CA ASP A 68 8.16 -1.64 -14.54
C ASP A 68 6.87 -2.12 -13.85
N ILE A 69 6.45 -1.37 -12.84
CA ILE A 69 5.24 -1.63 -12.04
C ILE A 69 4.34 -0.39 -12.01
N ALA A 70 3.06 -0.59 -11.75
CA ALA A 70 2.15 0.50 -11.43
C ALA A 70 2.32 0.86 -9.94
N LEU A 71 2.94 2.01 -9.66
CA LEU A 71 3.03 2.54 -8.31
C LEU A 71 1.90 3.54 -8.08
N GLY A 72 1.09 3.30 -7.07
CA GLY A 72 -0.05 4.15 -6.70
C GLY A 72 -0.07 4.49 -5.22
N GLN A 73 -0.86 5.49 -4.86
CA GLN A 73 -1.08 5.83 -3.46
C GLN A 73 -1.94 4.75 -2.78
N HIS A 74 -1.51 4.30 -1.60
CA HIS A 74 -2.32 3.55 -0.65
C HIS A 74 -2.77 4.53 0.44
N THR A 75 -4.02 5.00 0.32
CA THR A 75 -4.57 5.98 1.26
C THR A 75 -4.61 5.39 2.67
N ASN A 76 -3.98 6.09 3.59
CA ASN A 76 -3.88 5.69 4.99
C ASN A 76 -4.37 6.81 5.91
N ILE A 77 -5.35 6.50 6.74
CA ILE A 77 -5.93 7.39 7.76
C ILE A 77 -6.01 6.72 9.13
N CYS A 78 -5.31 5.60 9.33
CA CYS A 78 -5.42 4.77 10.55
C CYS A 78 -4.08 4.25 11.07
N ALA A 79 -2.96 4.73 10.54
CA ALA A 79 -1.63 4.35 11.02
C ALA A 79 -0.62 5.49 10.88
N GLY A 80 0.26 5.63 11.86
CA GLY A 80 1.32 6.65 11.88
C GLY A 80 0.79 8.07 12.00
N ARG A 81 1.59 9.03 11.54
CA ARG A 81 1.24 10.46 11.61
C ARG A 81 0.63 10.96 10.30
N PRO A 82 -0.37 11.83 10.36
CA PRO A 82 -0.89 12.51 9.18
C PRO A 82 0.15 13.49 8.60
N LEU A 83 0.07 13.73 7.29
CA LEU A 83 0.79 14.84 6.64
C LEU A 83 0.07 16.17 6.86
N THR A 84 -1.24 16.13 7.09
CA THR A 84 -2.08 17.28 7.45
C THR A 84 -1.84 17.64 8.92
N ASP A 85 -1.90 18.94 9.27
CA ASP A 85 -1.83 19.36 10.67
C ASP A 85 -2.93 18.65 11.49
N PRO A 86 -2.59 17.92 12.55
CA PRO A 86 -3.54 17.20 13.40
C PRO A 86 -4.68 18.08 13.93
N LYS A 87 -4.43 19.38 14.14
CA LYS A 87 -5.45 20.35 14.60
C LYS A 87 -6.58 20.55 13.61
N LEU A 88 -6.35 20.28 12.33
CA LEU A 88 -7.37 20.41 11.27
C LEU A 88 -8.20 19.14 11.11
N ILE A 89 -7.78 18.04 11.71
CA ILE A 89 -8.42 16.73 11.60
C ILE A 89 -8.61 16.06 12.99
N PRO A 90 -9.13 16.78 13.99
CA PRO A 90 -9.15 16.30 15.38
C PRO A 90 -9.94 14.99 15.57
N SER A 91 -10.90 14.69 14.70
CA SER A 91 -11.69 13.44 14.75
C SER A 91 -10.95 12.21 14.26
N LEU A 92 -9.81 12.37 13.58
CA LEU A 92 -9.02 11.27 13.00
C LEU A 92 -7.75 10.98 13.78
N VAL A 93 -7.39 11.83 14.76
CA VAL A 93 -6.12 11.73 15.48
C VAL A 93 -6.31 11.61 16.98
N GLN A 94 -5.35 10.96 17.61
CA GLN A 94 -5.21 10.88 19.06
C GLN A 94 -4.52 12.12 19.61
N GLU A 95 -4.50 12.27 20.94
CA GLU A 95 -3.84 13.40 21.63
C GLU A 95 -2.34 13.52 21.31
N ASN A 96 -1.67 12.42 21.00
CA ASN A 96 -0.26 12.40 20.58
C ASN A 96 -0.05 12.86 19.12
N GLY A 97 -1.13 13.16 18.38
CA GLY A 97 -1.10 13.60 16.99
C GLY A 97 -0.94 12.48 15.96
N GLU A 98 -1.01 11.22 16.37
CA GLU A 98 -1.05 10.07 15.46
C GLU A 98 -2.48 9.75 15.04
N PHE A 99 -2.66 9.06 13.91
CA PHE A 99 -3.98 8.58 13.52
C PHE A 99 -4.58 7.64 14.55
N CYS A 100 -5.88 7.72 14.74
CA CYS A 100 -6.64 6.68 15.44
C CYS A 100 -6.53 5.37 14.67
N SER A 101 -6.42 4.25 15.39
CA SER A 101 -6.45 2.93 14.75
C SER A 101 -7.78 2.67 14.04
N SER A 102 -7.79 1.76 13.08
CA SER A 102 -9.03 1.36 12.38
C SER A 102 -10.11 0.86 13.33
N ARG A 103 -9.71 0.24 14.47
CA ARG A 103 -10.64 -0.20 15.53
C ARG A 103 -11.30 0.98 16.23
N GLU A 104 -10.52 2.00 16.60
CA GLU A 104 -11.01 3.21 17.27
C GLU A 104 -11.93 4.01 16.34
N LEU A 105 -11.53 4.19 15.09
CA LEU A 105 -12.37 4.85 14.07
C LEU A 105 -13.67 4.07 13.82
N GLY A 106 -13.60 2.74 13.72
CA GLY A 106 -14.78 1.91 13.53
C GLY A 106 -15.75 1.99 14.70
N LYS A 107 -15.25 2.06 15.94
CA LYS A 107 -16.07 2.26 17.14
C LYS A 107 -16.74 3.64 17.12
N TRP A 108 -15.97 4.69 16.85
CA TRP A 108 -16.48 6.06 16.79
C TRP A 108 -17.57 6.23 15.73
N ILE A 109 -17.38 5.65 14.53
CA ILE A 109 -18.38 5.68 13.44
C ILE A 109 -19.65 4.93 13.88
N GLY A 110 -19.51 3.77 14.54
CA GLY A 110 -20.66 3.01 15.04
C GLY A 110 -21.47 3.72 16.12
N GLU A 111 -20.84 4.63 16.87
CA GLU A 111 -21.51 5.40 17.94
C GLU A 111 -22.09 6.75 17.44
N ASN A 112 -21.57 7.29 16.33
CA ASN A 112 -21.87 8.66 15.88
C ASN A 112 -22.31 8.74 14.39
N GLY A 113 -22.36 7.58 13.69
CA GLY A 113 -22.70 7.46 12.26
C GLY A 113 -24.19 7.15 11.99
#